data_5b7a1c0e76385225d612b03640ac69dc
#
_entry.id   5b7a1c0e76385225d612b03640ac69dc
#
_cell.length_a   1.000
_cell.length_b   1.000
_cell.length_c   1.000
_cell.angle_alpha   90.00
_cell.angle_beta   90.00
_cell.angle_gamma   90.00
#
_symmetry.space_group_name_H-M   'P 1'
#
loop_
_entity.id
_entity.type
_entity.pdbx_description
1 polymer ?
#
loop_
_entity_poly.entity_id
_entity_poly.type
_entity_poly.pdbx_seq_one_letter_code
_entity_poly.pdbx_strand_id
1 'polypeptide(L)'
;MADHPKPEGVLSDDERTLQRMGYPQELARRMSGFSNYAISLSIICILAGGITSFQVGYGSVGGAAIGIGWPVSCLFSLIVAATMAQVASAFPTAGGLYHWASILGGRGWGWVTAWFNLAGLVTVVAAVNAGAWDFIVGALQLQLGANATAIKALGVTAITLSQALFNHKGIRLTTRLTDFSGTWILLVSIALIAALLAGASKLDLARLVAFTNFSGVPADAPVFPKVESIGWLFALGLMLPAYTITGFDASAHTSEETIGAALNVPRGIVRSVLVSGVFGWVMLCAIVLAMPDMKQAAQQGANVFYWTVNTVVSPVQAKVLYLGIGLAQYFCGLAALTSASRMAFAFARDGGLPAALRRVSPASRTPSIAIWVMAVTAVVFMVAVPYTTIAAVCVIFLYISYVLPTIAGFFAHGRTWTAMGPWHLGRCYKPLAVVSVLFCVFLIIIGMQPPNEQAVWLVGGAVGLLAAVWLAFERKRFRGPPRMKL
;
A
#
# COMPACT_ATOMS: atom_id res chain seq x y z
N MET A 1 4.72 13.74 29.57
CA MET A 1 5.63 12.86 30.28
C MET A 1 7.04 13.32 30.02
N ALA A 2 7.76 13.75 31.02
CA ALA A 2 9.14 14.23 30.93
C ALA A 2 10.06 13.04 30.56
N ASP A 3 10.88 13.27 29.55
CA ASP A 3 11.90 12.33 29.09
C ASP A 3 13.01 12.28 30.15
N HIS A 4 12.97 11.29 31.05
CA HIS A 4 14.11 11.05 31.92
C HIS A 4 15.26 10.56 31.06
N PRO A 5 16.45 11.19 31.11
CA PRO A 5 17.62 10.68 30.40
C PRO A 5 17.95 9.30 30.94
N LYS A 6 18.03 8.32 30.01
CA LYS A 6 18.48 6.96 30.33
C LYS A 6 19.91 7.02 30.88
N PRO A 7 20.25 6.21 31.90
CA PRO A 7 21.62 6.07 32.32
C PRO A 7 22.48 5.62 31.14
N GLU A 8 23.60 6.31 30.92
CA GLU A 8 24.56 6.01 29.86
C GLU A 8 25.01 4.55 30.01
N GLY A 9 24.77 3.73 28.97
CA GLY A 9 25.25 2.36 28.89
C GLY A 9 24.17 1.26 28.88
N VAL A 10 22.88 1.54 29.18
CA VAL A 10 21.83 0.48 29.16
C VAL A 10 21.05 0.52 27.85
N LEU A 11 21.30 -0.43 26.97
CA LEU A 11 20.54 -0.60 25.73
C LEU A 11 19.09 -0.99 26.02
N SER A 12 18.14 -0.45 25.25
CA SER A 12 16.75 -0.89 25.27
C SER A 12 16.62 -2.31 24.70
N ASP A 13 15.51 -2.99 24.97
CA ASP A 13 15.23 -4.32 24.40
C ASP A 13 15.16 -4.30 22.88
N ASP A 14 14.63 -3.22 22.30
CA ASP A 14 14.61 -3.01 20.84
C ASP A 14 16.03 -2.86 20.28
N GLU A 15 16.91 -2.09 20.96
CA GLU A 15 18.31 -1.92 20.53
C GLU A 15 19.09 -3.22 20.64
N ARG A 16 18.89 -3.99 21.73
CA ARG A 16 19.48 -5.33 21.89
C ARG A 16 19.02 -6.28 20.79
N THR A 17 17.72 -6.25 20.46
CA THR A 17 17.17 -7.07 19.38
C THR A 17 17.79 -6.71 18.04
N LEU A 18 17.90 -5.42 17.72
CA LEU A 18 18.50 -4.94 16.48
C LEU A 18 19.99 -5.31 16.39
N GLN A 19 20.75 -5.18 17.50
CA GLN A 19 22.16 -5.60 17.57
C GLN A 19 22.36 -7.10 17.38
N ARG A 20 21.46 -7.94 17.94
CA ARG A 20 21.48 -9.41 17.67
C ARG A 20 21.29 -9.72 16.19
N MET A 21 20.58 -8.87 15.46
CA MET A 21 20.43 -8.97 14.01
C MET A 21 21.60 -8.35 13.23
N GLY A 22 22.63 -7.85 13.93
CA GLY A 22 23.86 -7.32 13.35
C GLY A 22 23.78 -5.85 12.90
N TYR A 23 22.78 -5.09 13.37
CA TYR A 23 22.60 -3.69 13.01
C TYR A 23 22.71 -2.74 14.21
N PRO A 24 23.40 -1.59 14.05
CA PRO A 24 23.34 -0.51 15.03
C PRO A 24 22.03 0.27 14.90
N GLN A 25 21.61 0.96 15.96
CA GLN A 25 20.48 1.88 15.94
C GLN A 25 20.87 3.21 15.29
N GLU A 26 20.67 3.34 13.98
CA GLU A 26 21.00 4.53 13.21
C GLU A 26 19.82 5.52 13.14
N LEU A 27 18.60 5.01 12.93
CA LEU A 27 17.37 5.81 12.84
C LEU A 27 16.86 6.23 14.22
N ALA A 28 16.09 7.32 14.29
CA ALA A 28 15.54 7.83 15.55
C ALA A 28 14.32 7.02 15.99
N ARG A 29 14.41 6.24 17.07
CA ARG A 29 13.31 5.43 17.63
C ARG A 29 12.37 6.29 18.46
N ARG A 30 11.26 6.73 17.85
CA ARG A 30 10.30 7.69 18.45
C ARG A 30 8.83 7.39 18.14
N MET A 31 8.53 6.43 17.27
CA MET A 31 7.16 6.08 16.91
C MET A 31 6.50 5.25 17.99
N SER A 32 5.30 5.64 18.41
CA SER A 32 4.45 4.84 19.28
C SER A 32 3.83 3.67 18.51
N GLY A 33 3.17 2.73 19.21
CA GLY A 33 2.40 1.68 18.57
C GLY A 33 1.21 2.23 17.75
N PHE A 34 0.62 3.35 18.17
CA PHE A 34 -0.41 4.04 17.39
C PHE A 34 0.17 4.63 16.09
N SER A 35 1.31 5.32 16.19
CA SER A 35 1.96 5.91 15.02
C SER A 35 2.40 4.86 13.99
N ASN A 36 2.88 3.70 14.47
CA ASN A 36 3.22 2.57 13.61
C ASN A 36 1.98 1.97 12.91
N TYR A 37 0.84 1.88 13.60
CA TYR A 37 -0.44 1.53 13.00
C TYR A 37 -0.92 2.58 11.99
N ALA A 38 -0.84 3.86 12.36
CA ALA A 38 -1.32 4.98 11.55
C ALA A 38 -0.58 5.10 10.20
N ILE A 39 0.71 4.77 10.14
CA ILE A 39 1.45 4.81 8.85
C ILE A 39 0.94 3.76 7.88
N SER A 40 0.65 2.53 8.32
CA SER A 40 0.04 1.50 7.46
C SER A 40 -1.40 1.86 7.09
N LEU A 41 -2.20 2.37 8.03
CA LEU A 41 -3.55 2.86 7.74
C LEU A 41 -3.54 3.99 6.71
N SER A 42 -2.53 4.87 6.79
CA SER A 42 -2.36 5.98 5.83
C SER A 42 -2.01 5.52 4.42
N ILE A 43 -1.24 4.43 4.26
CA ILE A 43 -0.92 3.88 2.93
C ILE A 43 -2.09 3.09 2.37
N ILE A 44 -2.76 2.25 3.17
CA ILE A 44 -3.97 1.54 2.75
C ILE A 44 -5.04 2.52 2.27
N CYS A 45 -5.16 3.66 2.89
CA CYS A 45 -6.03 4.80 2.58
C CYS A 45 -7.28 4.44 1.76
N ILE A 46 -8.35 4.01 2.42
CA ILE A 46 -9.61 3.62 1.77
C ILE A 46 -10.22 4.73 0.90
N LEU A 47 -9.93 5.99 1.21
CA LEU A 47 -10.30 7.18 0.43
C LEU A 47 -9.43 7.35 -0.83
N ALA A 48 -8.22 6.77 -0.85
CA ALA A 48 -7.41 6.75 -2.05
C ALA A 48 -7.75 5.52 -2.90
N GLY A 49 -7.29 4.34 -2.50
CA GLY A 49 -7.45 3.11 -3.27
C GLY A 49 -8.92 2.74 -3.51
N GLY A 50 -9.77 2.77 -2.45
CA GLY A 50 -11.18 2.40 -2.55
C GLY A 50 -11.98 3.27 -3.53
N ILE A 51 -11.70 4.57 -3.57
CA ILE A 51 -12.41 5.49 -4.46
C ILE A 51 -11.84 5.48 -5.88
N THR A 52 -10.51 5.56 -6.03
CA THR A 52 -9.88 5.61 -7.35
C THR A 52 -9.97 4.31 -8.14
N SER A 53 -10.16 3.17 -7.46
CA SER A 53 -10.41 1.88 -8.09
C SER A 53 -11.86 1.38 -7.98
N PHE A 54 -12.78 2.23 -7.49
CA PHE A 54 -14.19 1.87 -7.31
C PHE A 54 -14.83 1.33 -8.59
N GLN A 55 -14.55 1.97 -9.73
CA GLN A 55 -15.02 1.54 -11.05
C GLN A 55 -14.60 0.12 -11.41
N VAL A 56 -13.44 -0.35 -10.91
CA VAL A 56 -12.95 -1.71 -11.18
C VAL A 56 -13.87 -2.74 -10.53
N GLY A 57 -14.22 -2.55 -9.25
CA GLY A 57 -15.18 -3.43 -8.59
C GLY A 57 -16.58 -3.29 -9.19
N TYR A 58 -17.09 -2.05 -9.24
CA TYR A 58 -18.47 -1.79 -9.68
C TYR A 58 -18.70 -2.15 -11.15
N GLY A 59 -17.78 -1.80 -12.05
CA GLY A 59 -17.84 -2.10 -13.48
C GLY A 59 -17.66 -3.58 -13.82
N SER A 60 -17.33 -4.42 -12.84
CA SER A 60 -17.34 -5.87 -13.00
C SER A 60 -18.77 -6.42 -12.83
N VAL A 61 -19.17 -6.77 -11.62
CA VAL A 61 -20.45 -7.42 -11.31
C VAL A 61 -21.37 -6.53 -10.47
N GLY A 62 -21.17 -5.22 -10.51
CA GLY A 62 -22.02 -4.26 -9.79
C GLY A 62 -21.83 -4.30 -8.28
N GLY A 63 -22.93 -4.16 -7.55
CA GLY A 63 -22.90 -4.08 -6.09
C GLY A 63 -22.35 -5.32 -5.39
N ALA A 64 -22.48 -6.52 -5.98
CA ALA A 64 -21.96 -7.76 -5.42
C ALA A 64 -20.41 -7.76 -5.31
N ALA A 65 -19.69 -7.06 -6.19
CA ALA A 65 -18.24 -6.89 -6.06
C ALA A 65 -17.86 -6.15 -4.77
N ILE A 66 -18.72 -5.24 -4.32
CA ILE A 66 -18.51 -4.45 -3.10
C ILE A 66 -19.09 -5.19 -1.89
N GLY A 67 -20.35 -5.59 -1.94
CA GLY A 67 -21.02 -6.20 -0.80
C GLY A 67 -20.43 -7.56 -0.40
N ILE A 68 -20.01 -8.37 -1.35
CA ILE A 68 -19.46 -9.72 -1.16
C ILE A 68 -17.95 -9.74 -1.44
N GLY A 69 -17.51 -9.20 -2.59
CA GLY A 69 -16.13 -9.27 -3.04
C GLY A 69 -15.15 -8.58 -2.10
N TRP A 70 -15.52 -7.40 -1.59
CA TRP A 70 -14.68 -6.66 -0.66
C TRP A 70 -14.41 -7.43 0.65
N PRO A 71 -15.40 -7.89 1.44
CA PRO A 71 -15.13 -8.62 2.68
C PRO A 71 -14.39 -9.93 2.45
N VAL A 72 -14.67 -10.65 1.36
CA VAL A 72 -13.94 -11.87 0.99
C VAL A 72 -12.46 -11.57 0.78
N SER A 73 -12.14 -10.58 -0.03
CA SER A 73 -10.74 -10.20 -0.27
C SER A 73 -10.04 -9.66 0.98
N CYS A 74 -10.76 -8.87 1.81
CA CYS A 74 -10.21 -8.38 3.08
C CYS A 74 -9.89 -9.50 4.06
N LEU A 75 -10.70 -10.56 4.12
CA LEU A 75 -10.42 -11.74 4.93
C LEU A 75 -9.09 -12.40 4.51
N PHE A 76 -8.89 -12.60 3.22
CA PHE A 76 -7.62 -13.15 2.71
C PHE A 76 -6.45 -12.20 2.91
N SER A 77 -6.62 -10.89 2.71
CA SER A 77 -5.60 -9.89 3.02
C SER A 77 -5.23 -9.88 4.50
N LEU A 78 -6.20 -10.13 5.40
CA LEU A 78 -5.94 -10.26 6.83
C LEU A 78 -5.10 -11.52 7.14
N ILE A 79 -5.31 -12.61 6.41
CA ILE A 79 -4.48 -13.83 6.53
C ILE A 79 -3.05 -13.54 6.06
N VAL A 80 -2.87 -12.82 4.94
CA VAL A 80 -1.55 -12.38 4.47
C VAL A 80 -0.88 -11.49 5.53
N ALA A 81 -1.59 -10.49 6.03
CA ALA A 81 -1.11 -9.59 7.08
C ALA A 81 -0.71 -10.34 8.36
N ALA A 82 -1.49 -11.33 8.79
CA ALA A 82 -1.19 -12.14 9.96
C ALA A 82 0.07 -12.99 9.78
N THR A 83 0.27 -13.63 8.61
CA THR A 83 1.49 -14.40 8.35
C THR A 83 2.72 -13.50 8.30
N MET A 84 2.63 -12.30 7.72
CA MET A 84 3.70 -11.32 7.73
C MET A 84 3.96 -10.76 9.14
N ALA A 85 2.93 -10.54 9.93
CA ALA A 85 3.03 -10.06 11.31
C ALA A 85 3.85 -11.01 12.20
N GLN A 86 3.73 -12.32 12.02
CA GLN A 86 4.58 -13.29 12.73
C GLN A 86 6.06 -13.11 12.39
N VAL A 87 6.38 -12.91 11.12
CA VAL A 87 7.77 -12.71 10.68
C VAL A 87 8.28 -11.36 11.17
N ALA A 88 7.45 -10.31 11.10
CA ALA A 88 7.77 -8.98 11.62
C ALA A 88 8.07 -8.97 13.13
N SER A 89 7.36 -9.78 13.90
CA SER A 89 7.60 -9.94 15.34
C SER A 89 8.95 -10.56 15.66
N ALA A 90 9.36 -11.54 14.85
CA ALA A 90 10.66 -12.21 15.01
C ALA A 90 11.83 -11.35 14.49
N PHE A 91 11.61 -10.57 13.43
CA PHE A 91 12.64 -9.81 12.73
C PHE A 91 12.21 -8.35 12.47
N PRO A 92 12.12 -7.50 13.52
CA PRO A 92 11.64 -6.12 13.41
C PRO A 92 12.75 -5.17 12.90
N THR A 93 13.01 -5.18 11.60
CA THR A 93 14.03 -4.35 10.92
C THR A 93 13.41 -3.48 9.83
N ALA A 94 14.03 -2.32 9.51
CA ALA A 94 13.55 -1.37 8.50
C ALA A 94 13.47 -1.96 7.08
N GLY A 95 14.26 -2.98 6.78
CA GLY A 95 14.19 -3.70 5.51
C GLY A 95 12.92 -4.53 5.33
N GLY A 96 12.18 -4.81 6.42
CA GLY A 96 10.90 -5.53 6.36
C GLY A 96 10.97 -6.79 5.52
N LEU A 97 10.11 -6.88 4.52
CA LEU A 97 9.98 -8.01 3.58
C LEU A 97 11.31 -8.47 2.97
N TYR A 98 12.15 -7.52 2.60
CA TYR A 98 13.48 -7.78 2.05
C TYR A 98 14.34 -8.57 3.05
N HIS A 99 14.44 -8.09 4.30
CA HIS A 99 15.19 -8.78 5.34
C HIS A 99 14.61 -10.16 5.65
N TRP A 100 13.30 -10.26 5.76
CA TRP A 100 12.62 -11.53 6.03
C TRP A 100 12.90 -12.57 4.95
N ALA A 101 12.78 -12.18 3.68
CA ALA A 101 13.09 -13.06 2.56
C ALA A 101 14.56 -13.45 2.52
N SER A 102 15.49 -12.53 2.85
CA SER A 102 16.92 -12.81 2.94
C SER A 102 17.28 -13.77 4.07
N ILE A 103 16.70 -13.55 5.26
CA ILE A 103 16.98 -14.35 6.47
C ILE A 103 16.42 -15.76 6.30
N LEU A 104 15.20 -15.88 5.80
CA LEU A 104 14.47 -17.15 5.75
C LEU A 104 14.75 -17.96 4.46
N GLY A 105 15.00 -17.28 3.34
CA GLY A 105 15.18 -17.91 2.01
C GLY A 105 16.55 -17.70 1.37
N GLY A 106 17.40 -16.87 1.98
CA GLY A 106 18.74 -16.59 1.49
C GLY A 106 18.82 -15.33 0.60
N ARG A 107 20.06 -14.92 0.30
CA ARG A 107 20.39 -13.65 -0.35
C ARG A 107 19.62 -13.36 -1.64
N GLY A 108 19.46 -14.35 -2.51
CA GLY A 108 18.76 -14.19 -3.79
C GLY A 108 17.28 -13.88 -3.62
N TRP A 109 16.61 -14.59 -2.70
CA TRP A 109 15.22 -14.32 -2.35
C TRP A 109 15.03 -12.91 -1.83
N GLY A 110 15.90 -12.48 -0.92
CA GLY A 110 15.85 -11.12 -0.40
C GLY A 110 16.12 -10.07 -1.46
N TRP A 111 17.12 -10.28 -2.32
CA TRP A 111 17.46 -9.32 -3.37
C TRP A 111 16.30 -9.09 -4.36
N VAL A 112 15.66 -10.15 -4.80
CA VAL A 112 14.48 -10.06 -5.69
C VAL A 112 13.30 -9.42 -4.95
N THR A 113 13.05 -9.81 -3.70
CA THR A 113 11.99 -9.20 -2.87
C THR A 113 12.22 -7.70 -2.70
N ALA A 114 13.47 -7.27 -2.48
CA ALA A 114 13.83 -5.86 -2.34
C ALA A 114 13.43 -5.03 -3.56
N TRP A 115 13.73 -5.50 -4.76
CA TRP A 115 13.42 -4.80 -5.99
C TRP A 115 11.92 -4.71 -6.24
N PHE A 116 11.17 -5.81 -6.06
CA PHE A 116 9.71 -5.78 -6.22
C PHE A 116 9.02 -4.89 -5.18
N ASN A 117 9.44 -4.96 -3.92
CA ASN A 117 8.86 -4.12 -2.88
C ASN A 117 9.17 -2.64 -3.11
N LEU A 118 10.42 -2.30 -3.45
CA LEU A 118 10.83 -0.92 -3.71
C LEU A 118 10.10 -0.33 -4.94
N ALA A 119 10.02 -1.09 -6.02
CA ALA A 119 9.29 -0.69 -7.23
C ALA A 119 7.79 -0.52 -6.92
N GLY A 120 7.19 -1.44 -6.15
CA GLY A 120 5.81 -1.33 -5.70
C GLY A 120 5.57 -0.06 -4.88
N LEU A 121 6.41 0.23 -3.88
CA LEU A 121 6.29 1.43 -3.05
C LEU A 121 6.44 2.74 -3.85
N VAL A 122 7.37 2.78 -4.80
CA VAL A 122 7.57 3.94 -5.69
C VAL A 122 6.33 4.16 -6.58
N THR A 123 5.75 3.09 -7.12
CA THR A 123 4.52 3.17 -7.92
C THR A 123 3.30 3.57 -7.09
N VAL A 124 3.23 3.19 -5.80
CA VAL A 124 2.22 3.72 -4.86
C VAL A 124 2.32 5.24 -4.75
N VAL A 125 3.53 5.78 -4.50
CA VAL A 125 3.73 7.24 -4.39
C VAL A 125 3.26 7.93 -5.67
N ALA A 126 3.64 7.41 -6.84
CA ALA A 126 3.23 7.96 -8.14
C ALA A 126 1.71 7.95 -8.33
N ALA A 127 1.05 6.82 -8.07
CA ALA A 127 -0.38 6.65 -8.27
C ALA A 127 -1.22 7.53 -7.33
N VAL A 128 -0.92 7.51 -6.02
CA VAL A 128 -1.72 8.28 -5.05
C VAL A 128 -1.52 9.78 -5.18
N ASN A 129 -0.33 10.25 -5.58
CA ASN A 129 -0.09 11.67 -5.82
C ASN A 129 -0.78 12.17 -7.10
N ALA A 130 -0.87 11.33 -8.13
CA ALA A 130 -1.70 11.61 -9.30
C ALA A 130 -3.19 11.72 -8.91
N GLY A 131 -3.69 10.78 -8.11
CA GLY A 131 -5.05 10.83 -7.58
C GLY A 131 -5.31 12.07 -6.71
N ALA A 132 -4.37 12.43 -5.81
CA ALA A 132 -4.47 13.64 -5.00
C ALA A 132 -4.62 14.91 -5.85
N TRP A 133 -3.85 15.01 -6.93
CA TRP A 133 -3.97 16.09 -7.91
C TRP A 133 -5.35 16.11 -8.56
N ASP A 134 -5.85 14.97 -9.01
CA ASP A 134 -7.14 14.89 -9.70
C ASP A 134 -8.31 15.31 -8.77
N PHE A 135 -8.24 14.98 -7.46
CA PHE A 135 -9.20 15.46 -6.47
C PHE A 135 -9.08 16.97 -6.19
N ILE A 136 -7.88 17.54 -6.20
CA ILE A 136 -7.68 18.99 -6.08
C ILE A 136 -8.30 19.72 -7.29
N VAL A 137 -8.01 19.24 -8.50
CA VAL A 137 -8.56 19.79 -9.75
C VAL A 137 -10.09 19.71 -9.75
N GLY A 138 -10.65 18.53 -9.39
CA GLY A 138 -12.09 18.34 -9.30
C GLY A 138 -12.76 19.23 -8.25
N ALA A 139 -12.19 19.36 -7.06
CA ALA A 139 -12.70 20.21 -6.01
C ALA A 139 -12.68 21.71 -6.35
N LEU A 140 -11.62 22.16 -7.02
CA LEU A 140 -11.45 23.56 -7.42
C LEU A 140 -12.04 23.87 -8.79
N GLN A 141 -12.58 22.85 -9.49
CA GLN A 141 -13.15 22.96 -10.85
C GLN A 141 -12.19 23.64 -11.84
N LEU A 142 -10.90 23.32 -11.74
CA LEU A 142 -9.87 23.95 -12.57
C LEU A 142 -10.00 23.52 -14.03
N GLN A 143 -10.07 24.52 -14.92
CA GLN A 143 -10.05 24.30 -16.38
C GLN A 143 -8.59 24.32 -16.87
N LEU A 144 -8.02 23.14 -17.11
CA LEU A 144 -6.58 23.03 -17.42
C LEU A 144 -6.24 23.24 -18.90
N GLY A 145 -7.23 23.19 -19.81
CA GLY A 145 -7.06 23.42 -21.24
C GLY A 145 -6.06 22.46 -21.91
N ALA A 146 -5.43 22.92 -23.00
CA ALA A 146 -4.50 22.11 -23.79
C ALA A 146 -3.23 21.67 -23.03
N ASN A 147 -2.87 22.34 -21.95
CA ASN A 147 -1.68 22.06 -21.16
C ASN A 147 -1.94 21.13 -19.96
N ALA A 148 -3.08 20.46 -19.89
CA ALA A 148 -3.53 19.65 -18.74
C ALA A 148 -2.45 18.64 -18.29
N THR A 149 -1.82 17.92 -19.22
CA THR A 149 -0.78 16.94 -18.89
C THR A 149 0.46 17.58 -18.26
N ALA A 150 0.95 18.69 -18.79
CA ALA A 150 2.10 19.40 -18.23
C ALA A 150 1.78 19.99 -16.85
N ILE A 151 0.60 20.57 -16.69
CA ILE A 151 0.13 21.13 -15.41
C ILE A 151 -0.03 20.01 -14.36
N LYS A 152 -0.57 18.85 -14.75
CA LYS A 152 -0.64 17.66 -13.88
C LYS A 152 0.76 17.21 -13.45
N ALA A 153 1.69 17.11 -14.38
CA ALA A 153 3.08 16.73 -14.07
C ALA A 153 3.73 17.70 -13.08
N LEU A 154 3.55 19.01 -13.24
CA LEU A 154 4.05 20.02 -12.31
C LEU A 154 3.37 19.92 -10.94
N GLY A 155 2.05 19.78 -10.90
CA GLY A 155 1.28 19.66 -9.65
C GLY A 155 1.67 18.42 -8.84
N VAL A 156 1.78 17.25 -9.49
CA VAL A 156 2.22 16.01 -8.84
C VAL A 156 3.68 16.11 -8.38
N THR A 157 4.54 16.77 -9.16
CA THR A 157 5.92 17.04 -8.75
C THR A 157 5.96 17.90 -7.49
N ALA A 158 5.20 18.98 -7.43
CA ALA A 158 5.12 19.86 -6.26
C ALA A 158 4.61 19.10 -5.03
N ILE A 159 3.55 18.28 -5.16
CA ILE A 159 3.04 17.40 -4.12
C ILE A 159 4.15 16.48 -3.62
N THR A 160 4.81 15.75 -4.52
CA THR A 160 5.84 14.75 -4.15
C THR A 160 7.06 15.38 -3.49
N LEU A 161 7.53 16.53 -4.01
CA LEU A 161 8.66 17.26 -3.40
C LEU A 161 8.30 17.83 -2.02
N SER A 162 7.06 18.29 -1.81
CA SER A 162 6.61 18.74 -0.48
C SER A 162 6.60 17.58 0.53
N GLN A 163 6.15 16.39 0.12
CA GLN A 163 6.21 15.18 0.94
C GLN A 163 7.65 14.76 1.27
N ALA A 164 8.57 14.89 0.29
CA ALA A 164 10.00 14.66 0.50
C ALA A 164 10.58 15.64 1.54
N LEU A 165 10.21 16.91 1.47
CA LEU A 165 10.63 17.93 2.41
C LEU A 165 10.16 17.62 3.85
N PHE A 166 8.90 17.19 4.03
CA PHE A 166 8.40 16.79 5.35
C PHE A 166 9.12 15.55 5.89
N ASN A 167 9.37 14.55 5.06
CA ASN A 167 10.15 13.37 5.41
C ASN A 167 11.60 13.73 5.79
N HIS A 168 12.21 14.67 5.07
CA HIS A 168 13.58 15.14 5.32
C HIS A 168 13.73 15.86 6.66
N LYS A 169 12.71 16.62 7.08
CA LYS A 169 12.71 17.35 8.37
C LYS A 169 12.71 16.45 9.61
N GLY A 170 12.47 15.17 9.46
CA GLY A 170 12.62 14.18 10.51
C GLY A 170 11.36 13.41 10.86
N ILE A 171 11.57 12.24 11.45
CA ILE A 171 10.49 11.29 11.77
C ILE A 171 9.45 11.88 12.73
N ARG A 172 9.79 12.79 13.63
CA ARG A 172 8.84 13.41 14.55
C ARG A 172 7.72 14.16 13.80
N LEU A 173 8.06 14.91 12.75
CA LEU A 173 7.07 15.63 11.94
C LEU A 173 6.26 14.66 11.11
N THR A 174 6.92 13.71 10.43
CA THR A 174 6.26 12.69 9.62
C THR A 174 5.27 11.88 10.47
N THR A 175 5.66 11.46 11.68
CA THR A 175 4.80 10.73 12.61
C THR A 175 3.55 11.53 12.98
N ARG A 176 3.69 12.82 13.31
CA ARG A 176 2.53 13.68 13.63
C ARG A 176 1.56 13.80 12.45
N LEU A 177 2.10 13.91 11.22
CA LEU A 177 1.29 14.00 10.02
C LEU A 177 0.60 12.68 9.69
N THR A 178 1.25 11.54 9.90
CA THR A 178 0.62 10.22 9.70
C THR A 178 -0.37 9.87 10.81
N ASP A 179 -0.14 10.29 12.06
CA ASP A 179 -1.11 10.15 13.16
C ASP A 179 -2.37 10.96 12.88
N PHE A 180 -2.21 12.20 12.40
CA PHE A 180 -3.33 13.01 11.92
C PHE A 180 -4.05 12.34 10.74
N SER A 181 -3.29 11.84 9.75
CA SER A 181 -3.83 11.15 8.58
C SER A 181 -4.71 9.97 8.96
N GLY A 182 -4.28 9.11 9.89
CA GLY A 182 -5.07 7.96 10.34
C GLY A 182 -6.44 8.39 10.87
N THR A 183 -6.50 9.45 11.68
CA THR A 183 -7.75 10.02 12.17
C THR A 183 -8.55 10.69 11.07
N TRP A 184 -7.88 11.45 10.19
CA TRP A 184 -8.50 12.18 9.09
C TRP A 184 -9.21 11.25 8.09
N ILE A 185 -8.57 10.15 7.71
CA ILE A 185 -9.17 9.14 6.81
C ILE A 185 -10.50 8.64 7.36
N LEU A 186 -10.55 8.31 8.65
CA LEU A 186 -11.78 7.81 9.28
C LEU A 186 -12.86 8.90 9.35
N LEU A 187 -12.50 10.13 9.73
CA LEU A 187 -13.45 11.26 9.79
C LEU A 187 -14.06 11.59 8.42
N VAL A 188 -13.23 11.69 7.37
CA VAL A 188 -13.71 11.96 6.02
C VAL A 188 -14.55 10.79 5.49
N SER A 189 -14.20 9.54 5.80
CA SER A 189 -15.00 8.38 5.43
C SER A 189 -16.37 8.41 6.09
N ILE A 190 -16.45 8.73 7.39
CA ILE A 190 -17.73 8.88 8.09
C ILE A 190 -18.55 10.02 7.50
N ALA A 191 -17.92 11.17 7.21
CA ALA A 191 -18.61 12.30 6.57
C ALA A 191 -19.15 11.94 5.18
N LEU A 192 -18.37 11.20 4.38
CA LEU A 192 -18.80 10.72 3.07
C LEU A 192 -19.98 9.74 3.18
N ILE A 193 -19.90 8.76 4.09
CA ILE A 193 -20.99 7.81 4.37
C ILE A 193 -22.25 8.57 4.76
N ALA A 194 -22.17 9.50 5.72
CA ALA A 194 -23.31 10.27 6.20
C ALA A 194 -23.93 11.11 5.08
N ALA A 195 -23.11 11.80 4.28
CA ALA A 195 -23.60 12.64 3.19
C ALA A 195 -24.31 11.81 2.09
N LEU A 196 -23.73 10.66 1.71
CA LEU A 196 -24.30 9.78 0.71
C LEU A 196 -25.62 9.14 1.18
N LEU A 197 -25.67 8.63 2.41
CA LEU A 197 -26.89 7.99 2.94
C LEU A 197 -27.99 9.01 3.21
N ALA A 198 -27.65 10.23 3.61
CA ALA A 198 -28.63 11.31 3.81
C ALA A 198 -29.23 11.83 2.48
N GLY A 199 -28.45 11.82 1.40
CA GLY A 199 -28.92 12.23 0.07
C GLY A 199 -29.58 11.11 -0.74
N ALA A 200 -29.46 9.85 -0.29
CA ALA A 200 -30.03 8.71 -1.01
C ALA A 200 -31.55 8.73 -1.01
N SER A 201 -32.15 8.63 -2.19
CA SER A 201 -33.63 8.60 -2.33
C SER A 201 -34.26 7.29 -1.87
N LYS A 202 -33.50 6.17 -1.95
CA LYS A 202 -33.91 4.82 -1.55
C LYS A 202 -32.69 3.99 -1.17
N LEU A 203 -32.76 3.31 -0.03
CA LEU A 203 -31.75 2.37 0.40
C LEU A 203 -32.23 0.93 0.10
N ASP A 204 -31.65 0.32 -0.92
CA ASP A 204 -31.97 -1.03 -1.37
C ASP A 204 -30.76 -1.95 -1.12
N LEU A 205 -30.77 -2.68 0.00
CA LEU A 205 -29.69 -3.58 0.39
C LEU A 205 -29.51 -4.76 -0.59
N ALA A 206 -30.55 -5.14 -1.36
CA ALA A 206 -30.42 -6.21 -2.35
C ALA A 206 -29.37 -5.87 -3.43
N ARG A 207 -29.12 -4.59 -3.68
CA ARG A 207 -28.07 -4.13 -4.62
C ARG A 207 -26.67 -4.64 -4.24
N LEU A 208 -26.39 -4.81 -2.95
CA LEU A 208 -25.07 -5.24 -2.45
C LEU A 208 -24.78 -6.73 -2.70
N VAL A 209 -25.80 -7.51 -3.01
CA VAL A 209 -25.68 -8.95 -3.28
C VAL A 209 -26.10 -9.34 -4.70
N ALA A 210 -26.59 -8.35 -5.47
CA ALA A 210 -27.01 -8.57 -6.85
C ALA A 210 -25.81 -8.57 -7.79
N PHE A 211 -25.66 -9.68 -8.54
CA PHE A 211 -24.65 -9.82 -9.58
C PHE A 211 -25.21 -9.29 -10.90
N THR A 212 -24.65 -8.19 -11.39
CA THR A 212 -25.03 -7.60 -12.67
C THR A 212 -23.78 -7.43 -13.53
N ASN A 213 -23.76 -8.09 -14.69
CA ASN A 213 -22.63 -7.97 -15.61
C ASN A 213 -22.61 -6.56 -16.25
N PHE A 214 -21.60 -5.75 -15.89
CA PHE A 214 -21.34 -4.42 -16.46
C PHE A 214 -20.12 -4.38 -17.39
N SER A 215 -19.54 -5.52 -17.75
CA SER A 215 -18.46 -5.57 -18.75
C SER A 215 -18.95 -5.07 -20.12
N GLY A 216 -18.09 -4.34 -20.83
CA GLY A 216 -18.46 -3.67 -22.08
C GLY A 216 -19.27 -2.39 -21.90
N VAL A 217 -19.40 -1.87 -20.67
CA VAL A 217 -20.15 -0.65 -20.36
C VAL A 217 -19.23 0.39 -19.69
N PRO A 218 -19.24 1.68 -20.16
CA PRO A 218 -19.88 2.19 -21.41
C PRO A 218 -19.20 1.65 -22.67
N ALA A 219 -19.93 1.65 -23.81
CA ALA A 219 -19.43 1.01 -25.02
C ALA A 219 -18.18 1.66 -25.64
N ASP A 220 -18.00 2.96 -25.42
CA ASP A 220 -16.88 3.76 -25.95
C ASP A 220 -15.60 3.65 -25.06
N ALA A 221 -15.75 3.44 -23.75
CA ALA A 221 -14.64 3.37 -22.80
C ALA A 221 -14.96 2.42 -21.64
N PRO A 222 -15.12 1.11 -21.90
CA PRO A 222 -15.50 0.15 -20.86
C PRO A 222 -14.38 -0.05 -19.84
N VAL A 223 -14.74 -0.23 -18.57
CA VAL A 223 -13.78 -0.59 -17.51
C VAL A 223 -13.21 -1.99 -17.76
N PHE A 224 -14.06 -2.92 -18.21
CA PHE A 224 -13.65 -4.24 -18.67
C PHE A 224 -14.16 -4.49 -20.09
N PRO A 225 -13.40 -5.13 -20.96
CA PRO A 225 -13.92 -5.65 -22.21
C PRO A 225 -15.07 -6.63 -21.92
N LYS A 226 -15.91 -6.91 -22.90
CA LYS A 226 -17.06 -7.81 -22.72
C LYS A 226 -16.61 -9.20 -22.27
N VAL A 227 -17.17 -9.67 -21.15
CA VAL A 227 -16.88 -10.96 -20.51
C VAL A 227 -18.21 -11.65 -20.21
N GLU A 228 -18.42 -12.86 -20.71
CA GLU A 228 -19.67 -13.60 -20.50
C GLU A 228 -19.73 -14.27 -19.11
N SER A 229 -18.60 -14.72 -18.58
CA SER A 229 -18.54 -15.41 -17.29
C SER A 229 -18.62 -14.44 -16.13
N ILE A 230 -19.75 -14.44 -15.42
CA ILE A 230 -19.96 -13.62 -14.20
C ILE A 230 -18.95 -14.01 -13.10
N GLY A 231 -18.64 -15.29 -12.93
CA GLY A 231 -17.69 -15.76 -11.93
C GLY A 231 -16.27 -15.25 -12.20
N TRP A 232 -15.84 -15.27 -13.49
CA TRP A 232 -14.55 -14.71 -13.86
C TRP A 232 -14.53 -13.19 -13.70
N LEU A 233 -15.59 -12.53 -14.11
CA LEU A 233 -15.72 -11.07 -13.97
C LEU A 233 -15.73 -10.64 -12.48
N PHE A 234 -16.38 -11.43 -11.61
CA PHE A 234 -16.31 -11.23 -10.16
C PHE A 234 -14.86 -11.35 -9.64
N ALA A 235 -14.11 -12.35 -10.10
CA ALA A 235 -12.70 -12.51 -9.75
C ALA A 235 -11.88 -11.28 -10.17
N LEU A 236 -12.08 -10.74 -11.38
CA LEU A 236 -11.42 -9.52 -11.85
C LEU A 236 -11.79 -8.30 -10.97
N GLY A 237 -13.04 -8.21 -10.52
CA GLY A 237 -13.51 -7.16 -9.61
C GLY A 237 -12.82 -7.14 -8.25
N LEU A 238 -12.22 -8.26 -7.81
CA LEU A 238 -11.43 -8.32 -6.59
C LEU A 238 -10.14 -7.48 -6.64
N MET A 239 -9.77 -6.96 -7.82
CA MET A 239 -8.68 -6.00 -7.93
C MET A 239 -8.97 -4.68 -7.20
N LEU A 240 -10.24 -4.29 -6.99
CA LEU A 240 -10.61 -3.14 -6.15
C LEU A 240 -10.09 -3.28 -4.70
N PRO A 241 -10.51 -4.28 -3.91
CA PRO A 241 -9.96 -4.47 -2.57
C PRO A 241 -8.47 -4.82 -2.58
N ALA A 242 -7.97 -5.54 -3.59
CA ALA A 242 -6.56 -5.88 -3.70
C ALA A 242 -5.67 -4.64 -3.84
N TYR A 243 -6.06 -3.66 -4.66
CA TYR A 243 -5.35 -2.38 -4.79
C TYR A 243 -5.45 -1.56 -3.51
N THR A 244 -6.61 -1.52 -2.88
CA THR A 244 -6.84 -0.68 -1.70
C THR A 244 -6.15 -1.22 -0.46
N ILE A 245 -6.28 -2.54 -0.19
CA ILE A 245 -5.73 -3.19 1.02
C ILE A 245 -4.30 -3.68 0.75
N THR A 246 -3.42 -2.76 0.39
CA THR A 246 -1.97 -2.98 0.24
C THR A 246 -1.19 -1.92 1.01
N GLY A 247 0.10 -2.11 1.20
CA GLY A 247 0.95 -1.16 1.92
C GLY A 247 0.90 -1.31 3.45
N PHE A 248 0.25 -2.35 3.98
CA PHE A 248 0.27 -2.65 5.42
C PHE A 248 1.67 -3.05 5.93
N ASP A 249 2.60 -3.37 5.05
CA ASP A 249 4.02 -3.58 5.32
C ASP A 249 4.77 -2.29 5.71
N ALA A 250 4.16 -1.13 5.57
CA ALA A 250 4.72 0.16 6.03
C ALA A 250 5.10 0.15 7.51
N SER A 251 4.31 -0.51 8.35
CA SER A 251 4.65 -0.75 9.75
C SER A 251 6.00 -1.45 9.92
N ALA A 252 6.33 -2.40 9.04
CA ALA A 252 7.60 -3.10 9.06
C ALA A 252 8.76 -2.20 8.65
N HIS A 253 8.61 -1.38 7.62
CA HIS A 253 9.65 -0.45 7.16
C HIS A 253 10.03 0.62 8.20
N THR A 254 9.15 0.88 9.16
CA THR A 254 9.40 1.81 10.28
C THR A 254 9.74 1.10 11.59
N SER A 255 10.06 -0.19 11.58
CA SER A 255 10.37 -0.99 12.78
C SER A 255 11.52 -0.41 13.59
N GLU A 256 12.59 0.04 12.96
CA GLU A 256 13.76 0.62 13.64
C GLU A 256 13.47 2.00 14.26
N GLU A 257 12.37 2.64 13.86
CA GLU A 257 11.88 3.91 14.41
C GLU A 257 10.75 3.71 15.45
N THR A 258 10.24 2.47 15.61
CA THR A 258 9.10 2.12 16.48
C THR A 258 9.56 1.58 17.83
N ILE A 259 8.97 2.09 18.93
CA ILE A 259 9.20 1.62 20.30
C ILE A 259 8.41 0.33 20.51
N GLY A 260 9.05 -0.70 21.10
CA GLY A 260 8.44 -2.02 21.31
C GLY A 260 8.11 -2.71 19.99
N ALA A 261 9.01 -2.61 19.01
CA ALA A 261 8.78 -3.01 17.62
C ALA A 261 8.29 -4.45 17.47
N ALA A 262 8.84 -5.40 18.22
CA ALA A 262 8.46 -6.81 18.14
C ALA A 262 6.97 -7.10 18.45
N LEU A 263 6.27 -6.18 19.17
CA LEU A 263 4.82 -6.28 19.45
C LEU A 263 4.01 -5.26 18.66
N ASN A 264 4.50 -4.01 18.54
CA ASN A 264 3.74 -2.93 17.95
C ASN A 264 3.66 -3.03 16.43
N VAL A 265 4.72 -3.48 15.77
CA VAL A 265 4.73 -3.66 14.31
C VAL A 265 3.72 -4.72 13.84
N PRO A 266 3.73 -5.97 14.36
CA PRO A 266 2.73 -6.96 13.97
C PRO A 266 1.29 -6.52 14.26
N ARG A 267 1.07 -5.82 15.39
CA ARG A 267 -0.25 -5.24 15.71
C ARG A 267 -0.64 -4.14 14.74
N GLY A 268 0.31 -3.30 14.33
CA GLY A 268 0.12 -2.25 13.32
C GLY A 268 -0.32 -2.84 11.98
N ILE A 269 0.39 -3.86 11.49
CA ILE A 269 0.07 -4.59 10.26
C ILE A 269 -1.36 -5.15 10.30
N VAL A 270 -1.71 -5.95 11.31
CA VAL A 270 -3.01 -6.62 11.38
C VAL A 270 -4.16 -5.64 11.59
N ARG A 271 -3.99 -4.67 12.50
CA ARG A 271 -5.04 -3.69 12.81
C ARG A 271 -5.33 -2.76 11.64
N SER A 272 -4.32 -2.35 10.87
CA SER A 272 -4.54 -1.48 9.72
C SER A 272 -5.38 -2.16 8.64
N VAL A 273 -5.15 -3.45 8.36
CA VAL A 273 -5.97 -4.23 7.44
C VAL A 273 -7.40 -4.41 7.96
N LEU A 274 -7.56 -4.76 9.25
CA LEU A 274 -8.88 -4.97 9.84
C LEU A 274 -9.73 -3.69 9.83
N VAL A 275 -9.18 -2.58 10.29
CA VAL A 275 -9.90 -1.29 10.35
C VAL A 275 -10.22 -0.79 8.94
N SER A 276 -9.25 -0.82 8.02
CA SER A 276 -9.49 -0.43 6.63
C SER A 276 -10.49 -1.36 5.94
N GLY A 277 -10.46 -2.66 6.23
CA GLY A 277 -11.40 -3.63 5.69
C GLY A 277 -12.85 -3.29 6.07
N VAL A 278 -13.10 -3.03 7.35
CA VAL A 278 -14.45 -2.72 7.86
C VAL A 278 -14.92 -1.34 7.40
N PHE A 279 -14.14 -0.29 7.64
CA PHE A 279 -14.54 1.08 7.28
C PHE A 279 -14.64 1.25 5.75
N GLY A 280 -13.71 0.66 4.98
CA GLY A 280 -13.78 0.68 3.53
C GLY A 280 -15.01 -0.03 2.99
N TRP A 281 -15.37 -1.18 3.57
CA TRP A 281 -16.59 -1.89 3.20
C TRP A 281 -17.84 -1.04 3.38
N VAL A 282 -18.03 -0.48 4.58
CA VAL A 282 -19.19 0.36 4.90
C VAL A 282 -19.25 1.58 3.97
N MET A 283 -18.09 2.22 3.72
CA MET A 283 -17.99 3.38 2.85
C MET A 283 -18.38 3.04 1.39
N LEU A 284 -17.84 1.97 0.84
CA LEU A 284 -18.12 1.58 -0.54
C LEU A 284 -19.55 1.06 -0.70
N CYS A 285 -20.10 0.36 0.31
CA CYS A 285 -21.52 0.00 0.34
C CYS A 285 -22.41 1.27 0.32
N ALA A 286 -22.05 2.30 1.09
CA ALA A 286 -22.80 3.56 1.07
C ALA A 286 -22.81 4.22 -0.31
N ILE A 287 -21.70 4.15 -1.08
CA ILE A 287 -21.65 4.64 -2.46
C ILE A 287 -22.66 3.88 -3.33
N VAL A 288 -22.70 2.54 -3.28
CA VAL A 288 -23.61 1.70 -4.06
C VAL A 288 -25.07 1.97 -3.69
N LEU A 289 -25.36 2.08 -2.37
CA LEU A 289 -26.71 2.31 -1.88
C LEU A 289 -27.25 3.71 -2.24
N ALA A 290 -26.36 4.70 -2.34
CA ALA A 290 -26.72 6.07 -2.68
C ALA A 290 -27.01 6.28 -4.17
N MET A 291 -26.59 5.38 -5.06
CA MET A 291 -26.81 5.52 -6.50
C MET A 291 -28.29 5.60 -6.84
N PRO A 292 -28.76 6.62 -7.57
CA PRO A 292 -30.15 6.68 -7.99
C PRO A 292 -30.54 5.53 -8.93
N ASP A 293 -29.69 5.26 -9.93
CA ASP A 293 -29.86 4.19 -10.91
C ASP A 293 -28.53 3.46 -11.18
N MET A 294 -28.52 2.13 -10.99
CA MET A 294 -27.34 1.29 -11.15
C MET A 294 -26.84 1.22 -12.59
N LYS A 295 -27.77 1.22 -13.58
CA LYS A 295 -27.39 1.13 -15.00
C LYS A 295 -26.83 2.46 -15.49
N GLN A 296 -27.44 3.58 -15.11
CA GLN A 296 -26.91 4.92 -15.42
C GLN A 296 -25.54 5.14 -14.76
N ALA A 297 -25.36 4.65 -13.53
CA ALA A 297 -24.06 4.69 -12.85
C ALA A 297 -23.00 3.90 -13.63
N ALA A 298 -23.30 2.72 -14.15
CA ALA A 298 -22.38 1.92 -14.96
C ALA A 298 -21.97 2.63 -16.25
N GLN A 299 -22.85 3.41 -16.88
CA GLN A 299 -22.55 4.22 -18.07
C GLN A 299 -21.51 5.33 -17.81
N GLN A 300 -21.20 5.63 -16.56
CA GLN A 300 -20.17 6.62 -16.21
C GLN A 300 -18.76 6.06 -16.25
N GLY A 301 -18.60 4.75 -16.37
CA GLY A 301 -17.27 4.11 -16.42
C GLY A 301 -16.37 4.55 -15.27
N ALA A 302 -15.20 5.11 -15.58
CA ALA A 302 -14.23 5.59 -14.60
C ALA A 302 -14.76 6.73 -13.70
N ASN A 303 -15.80 7.46 -14.13
CA ASN A 303 -16.37 8.60 -13.39
C ASN A 303 -17.52 8.22 -12.45
N VAL A 304 -17.84 6.94 -12.29
CA VAL A 304 -18.99 6.46 -11.50
C VAL A 304 -19.05 7.01 -10.09
N PHE A 305 -17.92 7.14 -9.40
CA PHE A 305 -17.85 7.74 -8.07
C PHE A 305 -18.24 9.22 -8.08
N TYR A 306 -17.61 10.01 -8.95
CA TYR A 306 -17.87 11.45 -9.06
C TYR A 306 -19.32 11.73 -9.48
N TRP A 307 -19.84 10.94 -10.42
CA TRP A 307 -21.25 11.06 -10.84
C TRP A 307 -22.19 10.79 -9.67
N THR A 308 -21.97 9.72 -8.90
CA THR A 308 -22.79 9.39 -7.74
C THR A 308 -22.78 10.52 -6.71
N VAL A 309 -21.61 11.00 -6.32
CA VAL A 309 -21.48 12.09 -5.34
C VAL A 309 -22.17 13.35 -5.86
N ASN A 310 -21.89 13.79 -7.09
CA ASN A 310 -22.45 15.03 -7.66
C ASN A 310 -23.96 14.97 -7.88
N THR A 311 -24.56 13.78 -8.02
CA THR A 311 -26.00 13.60 -8.17
C THR A 311 -26.72 13.60 -6.82
N VAL A 312 -26.06 13.10 -5.76
CA VAL A 312 -26.70 12.81 -4.47
C VAL A 312 -26.42 13.90 -3.44
N VAL A 313 -25.25 14.54 -3.54
CA VAL A 313 -24.74 15.50 -2.55
C VAL A 313 -24.74 16.91 -3.13
N SER A 314 -24.98 17.93 -2.30
CA SER A 314 -24.94 19.32 -2.76
C SER A 314 -23.54 19.72 -3.27
N PRO A 315 -23.44 20.68 -4.22
CA PRO A 315 -22.14 21.08 -4.79
C PRO A 315 -21.11 21.53 -3.73
N VAL A 316 -21.56 22.21 -2.68
CA VAL A 316 -20.69 22.68 -1.60
C VAL A 316 -20.15 21.50 -0.78
N GLN A 317 -21.02 20.55 -0.42
CA GLN A 317 -20.63 19.34 0.30
C GLN A 317 -19.69 18.48 -0.55
N ALA A 318 -19.97 18.29 -1.83
CA ALA A 318 -19.11 17.55 -2.76
C ALA A 318 -17.71 18.15 -2.81
N LYS A 319 -17.60 19.48 -2.91
CA LYS A 319 -16.32 20.20 -2.90
C LYS A 319 -15.54 19.95 -1.62
N VAL A 320 -16.18 20.04 -0.46
CA VAL A 320 -15.54 19.79 0.86
C VAL A 320 -15.06 18.34 0.96
N LEU A 321 -15.87 17.38 0.52
CA LEU A 321 -15.52 15.96 0.50
C LEU A 321 -14.32 15.70 -0.42
N TYR A 322 -14.28 16.25 -1.62
CA TYR A 322 -13.17 16.10 -2.55
C TYR A 322 -11.87 16.69 -2.01
N LEU A 323 -11.91 17.85 -1.35
CA LEU A 323 -10.73 18.40 -0.67
C LEU A 323 -10.27 17.49 0.48
N GLY A 324 -11.21 16.95 1.26
CA GLY A 324 -10.92 16.00 2.33
C GLY A 324 -10.26 14.72 1.83
N ILE A 325 -10.77 14.17 0.72
CA ILE A 325 -10.22 12.99 0.04
C ILE A 325 -8.84 13.30 -0.55
N GLY A 326 -8.68 14.44 -1.22
CA GLY A 326 -7.39 14.87 -1.77
C GLY A 326 -6.31 15.02 -0.70
N LEU A 327 -6.67 15.56 0.47
CA LEU A 327 -5.77 15.67 1.61
C LEU A 327 -5.41 14.28 2.19
N ALA A 328 -6.36 13.35 2.27
CA ALA A 328 -6.10 11.97 2.68
C ALA A 328 -5.12 11.28 1.73
N GLN A 329 -5.28 11.47 0.43
CA GLN A 329 -4.35 10.94 -0.59
C GLN A 329 -2.97 11.58 -0.48
N TYR A 330 -2.88 12.88 -0.19
CA TYR A 330 -1.61 13.55 0.08
C TYR A 330 -0.83 12.86 1.22
N PHE A 331 -1.50 12.56 2.32
CA PHE A 331 -0.86 11.86 3.44
C PHE A 331 -0.55 10.39 3.13
N CYS A 332 -1.35 9.74 2.28
CA CYS A 332 -1.03 8.41 1.76
C CYS A 332 0.32 8.42 1.02
N GLY A 333 0.53 9.36 0.11
CA GLY A 333 1.80 9.55 -0.60
C GLY A 333 2.96 9.87 0.33
N LEU A 334 2.73 10.70 1.37
CA LEU A 334 3.73 10.99 2.40
C LEU A 334 4.18 9.71 3.12
N ALA A 335 3.24 8.87 3.55
CA ALA A 335 3.51 7.62 4.24
C ALA A 335 4.20 6.59 3.31
N ALA A 336 3.76 6.50 2.05
CA ALA A 336 4.38 5.63 1.06
C ALA A 336 5.84 6.03 0.76
N LEU A 337 6.13 7.33 0.64
CA LEU A 337 7.49 7.82 0.48
C LEU A 337 8.35 7.57 1.73
N THR A 338 7.75 7.63 2.93
CA THR A 338 8.42 7.22 4.17
C THR A 338 8.88 5.78 4.06
N SER A 339 7.99 4.85 3.73
CA SER A 339 8.29 3.42 3.61
C SER A 339 9.31 3.14 2.51
N ALA A 340 9.14 3.71 1.31
CA ALA A 340 10.07 3.55 0.19
C ALA A 340 11.49 4.00 0.55
N SER A 341 11.63 5.13 1.24
CA SER A 341 12.94 5.64 1.64
C SER A 341 13.63 4.80 2.71
N ARG A 342 12.89 4.21 3.67
CA ARG A 342 13.44 3.29 4.68
C ARG A 342 13.83 1.95 4.05
N MET A 343 13.02 1.45 3.14
CA MET A 343 13.35 0.25 2.36
C MET A 343 14.61 0.46 1.52
N ALA A 344 14.73 1.58 0.79
CA ALA A 344 15.91 1.92 0.00
C ALA A 344 17.16 2.07 0.89
N PHE A 345 17.02 2.71 2.07
CA PHE A 345 18.09 2.80 3.07
C PHE A 345 18.58 1.43 3.52
N ALA A 346 17.67 0.55 3.94
CA ALA A 346 18.02 -0.78 4.41
C ALA A 346 18.70 -1.62 3.32
N PHE A 347 18.19 -1.56 2.09
CA PHE A 347 18.76 -2.27 0.96
C PHE A 347 20.14 -1.72 0.54
N ALA A 348 20.35 -0.39 0.64
CA ALA A 348 21.65 0.23 0.42
C ALA A 348 22.66 -0.09 1.53
N ARG A 349 22.19 -0.19 2.80
CA ARG A 349 23.02 -0.60 3.94
C ARG A 349 23.65 -1.96 3.73
N ASP A 350 22.93 -2.88 3.13
CA ASP A 350 23.35 -4.24 2.86
C ASP A 350 24.02 -4.43 1.48
N GLY A 351 24.22 -3.34 0.75
CA GLY A 351 24.97 -3.31 -0.52
C GLY A 351 24.14 -3.60 -1.77
N GLY A 352 22.79 -3.64 -1.70
CA GLY A 352 21.92 -3.84 -2.85
C GLY A 352 21.71 -2.58 -3.70
N LEU A 353 21.93 -1.39 -3.11
CA LEU A 353 21.86 -0.09 -3.77
C LEU A 353 23.17 0.70 -3.51
N PRO A 354 23.42 1.82 -4.26
CA PRO A 354 24.57 2.67 -4.04
C PRO A 354 24.69 3.14 -2.59
N ALA A 355 25.90 3.12 -2.04
CA ALA A 355 26.20 3.42 -0.65
C ALA A 355 25.76 4.83 -0.21
N ALA A 356 25.57 5.76 -1.14
CA ALA A 356 25.04 7.11 -0.84
C ALA A 356 23.65 7.06 -0.19
N LEU A 357 22.78 6.10 -0.59
CA LEU A 357 21.41 6.01 -0.08
C LEU A 357 21.34 5.55 1.39
N ARG A 358 22.42 4.96 1.94
CA ARG A 358 22.48 4.59 3.36
C ARG A 358 22.85 5.74 4.29
N ARG A 359 23.14 6.94 3.74
CA ARG A 359 23.53 8.09 4.56
C ARG A 359 22.33 8.62 5.36
N VAL A 360 22.52 8.65 6.68
CA VAL A 360 21.56 9.22 7.64
C VAL A 360 21.99 10.63 7.98
N SER A 361 21.05 11.59 7.93
CA SER A 361 21.31 12.97 8.33
C SER A 361 21.61 13.03 9.84
N PRO A 362 22.71 13.66 10.28
CA PRO A 362 22.99 13.80 11.71
C PRO A 362 21.92 14.59 12.48
N ALA A 363 21.33 15.61 11.84
CA ALA A 363 20.34 16.49 12.47
C ALA A 363 18.95 15.84 12.60
N SER A 364 18.45 15.23 11.53
CA SER A 364 17.09 14.66 11.50
C SER A 364 17.05 13.16 11.79
N ARG A 365 18.20 12.48 11.73
CA ARG A 365 18.35 11.01 11.84
C ARG A 365 17.41 10.26 10.86
N THR A 366 17.29 10.79 9.63
CA THR A 366 16.51 10.22 8.53
C THR A 366 17.43 9.94 7.33
N PRO A 367 17.09 8.97 6.46
CA PRO A 367 17.88 8.63 5.26
C PRO A 367 17.67 9.67 4.15
N SER A 368 18.30 10.84 4.30
CA SER A 368 18.02 12.04 3.50
C SER A 368 18.17 11.81 1.99
N ILE A 369 19.24 11.16 1.53
CA ILE A 369 19.47 10.92 0.11
C ILE A 369 18.42 9.94 -0.44
N ALA A 370 18.11 8.87 0.31
CA ALA A 370 17.08 7.92 -0.12
C ALA A 370 15.70 8.59 -0.27
N ILE A 371 15.32 9.51 0.62
CA ILE A 371 14.06 10.27 0.52
C ILE A 371 13.97 10.99 -0.84
N TRP A 372 14.99 11.78 -1.18
CA TRP A 372 14.96 12.56 -2.41
C TRP A 372 15.06 11.71 -3.67
N VAL A 373 15.87 10.65 -3.66
CA VAL A 373 15.99 9.74 -4.80
C VAL A 373 14.66 9.02 -5.04
N MET A 374 13.98 8.52 -3.99
CA MET A 374 12.68 7.86 -4.14
C MET A 374 11.60 8.84 -4.62
N ALA A 375 11.61 10.10 -4.15
CA ALA A 375 10.69 11.12 -4.62
C ALA A 375 10.87 11.42 -6.12
N VAL A 376 12.11 11.64 -6.56
CA VAL A 376 12.42 11.88 -7.98
C VAL A 376 12.04 10.67 -8.83
N THR A 377 12.36 9.45 -8.38
CA THR A 377 12.00 8.22 -9.10
C THR A 377 10.49 8.10 -9.26
N ALA A 378 9.69 8.42 -8.23
CA ALA A 378 8.23 8.39 -8.30
C ALA A 378 7.68 9.42 -9.30
N VAL A 379 8.26 10.63 -9.35
CA VAL A 379 7.89 11.66 -10.33
C VAL A 379 8.20 11.20 -11.76
N VAL A 380 9.41 10.65 -11.98
CA VAL A 380 9.81 10.14 -13.31
C VAL A 380 8.86 9.01 -13.74
N PHE A 381 8.50 8.10 -12.82
CA PHE A 381 7.60 7.00 -13.12
C PHE A 381 6.21 7.51 -13.50
N MET A 382 5.67 8.50 -12.77
CA MET A 382 4.37 9.10 -13.05
C MET A 382 4.32 9.81 -14.42
N VAL A 383 5.43 10.44 -14.84
CA VAL A 383 5.50 11.13 -16.13
C VAL A 383 5.66 10.14 -17.29
N ALA A 384 6.43 9.06 -17.08
CA ALA A 384 6.81 8.11 -18.12
C ALA A 384 5.78 7.00 -18.39
N VAL A 385 4.90 6.69 -17.41
CA VAL A 385 4.02 5.52 -17.47
C VAL A 385 2.56 5.95 -17.31
N PRO A 386 1.61 5.42 -18.13
CA PRO A 386 0.17 5.70 -17.96
C PRO A 386 -0.34 5.30 -16.58
N TYR A 387 -1.26 6.09 -16.02
CA TYR A 387 -1.79 5.90 -14.66
C TYR A 387 -2.39 4.49 -14.44
N THR A 388 -3.16 3.98 -15.40
CA THR A 388 -3.78 2.64 -15.32
C THR A 388 -2.72 1.55 -15.19
N THR A 389 -1.63 1.65 -15.93
CA THR A 389 -0.50 0.74 -15.87
C THR A 389 0.24 0.86 -14.53
N ILE A 390 0.44 2.09 -14.01
CA ILE A 390 1.07 2.30 -12.70
C ILE A 390 0.27 1.60 -11.61
N ALA A 391 -1.05 1.76 -11.60
CA ALA A 391 -1.94 1.16 -10.60
C ALA A 391 -1.90 -0.38 -10.64
N ALA A 392 -1.97 -0.99 -11.83
CA ALA A 392 -1.90 -2.44 -11.99
C ALA A 392 -0.55 -3.01 -11.56
N VAL A 393 0.55 -2.41 -12.01
CA VAL A 393 1.92 -2.85 -11.69
C VAL A 393 2.23 -2.71 -10.20
N CYS A 394 1.73 -1.64 -9.56
CA CYS A 394 1.83 -1.42 -8.12
C CYS A 394 1.34 -2.63 -7.32
N VAL A 395 0.12 -3.10 -7.59
CA VAL A 395 -0.49 -4.26 -6.92
C VAL A 395 0.37 -5.50 -7.14
N ILE A 396 0.69 -5.80 -8.40
CA ILE A 396 1.42 -7.02 -8.76
C ILE A 396 2.79 -7.05 -8.06
N PHE A 397 3.55 -5.96 -8.11
CA PHE A 397 4.88 -5.89 -7.49
C PHE A 397 4.82 -6.03 -5.96
N LEU A 398 3.84 -5.40 -5.31
CA LEU A 398 3.65 -5.55 -3.88
C LEU A 398 3.28 -6.99 -3.52
N TYR A 399 2.34 -7.63 -4.23
CA TYR A 399 1.98 -9.02 -3.94
C TYR A 399 3.09 -10.02 -4.26
N ILE A 400 3.92 -9.79 -5.28
CA ILE A 400 5.16 -10.57 -5.48
C ILE A 400 6.09 -10.40 -4.27
N SER A 401 6.26 -9.17 -3.76
CA SER A 401 7.10 -8.94 -2.59
C SER A 401 6.54 -9.56 -1.31
N TYR A 402 5.22 -9.74 -1.18
CA TYR A 402 4.55 -10.38 -0.05
C TYR A 402 4.65 -11.90 -0.08
N VAL A 403 4.52 -12.49 -1.26
CA VAL A 403 4.53 -13.93 -1.42
C VAL A 403 5.92 -14.54 -1.18
N LEU A 404 6.99 -13.85 -1.59
CA LEU A 404 8.35 -14.39 -1.51
C LEU A 404 8.81 -14.66 -0.06
N PRO A 405 8.74 -13.72 0.92
CA PRO A 405 9.09 -14.00 2.30
C PRO A 405 8.12 -15.00 2.96
N THR A 406 6.85 -15.05 2.53
CA THR A 406 5.87 -16.01 3.04
C THR A 406 6.21 -17.45 2.63
N ILE A 407 6.63 -17.67 1.36
CA ILE A 407 7.13 -18.98 0.89
C ILE A 407 8.39 -19.36 1.67
N ALA A 408 9.36 -18.46 1.80
CA ALA A 408 10.58 -18.71 2.55
C ALA A 408 10.28 -19.06 4.01
N GLY A 409 9.36 -18.32 4.64
CA GLY A 409 8.90 -18.58 6.01
C GLY A 409 8.22 -19.93 6.18
N PHE A 410 7.39 -20.35 5.23
CA PHE A 410 6.74 -21.67 5.26
C PHE A 410 7.75 -22.82 5.35
N PHE A 411 8.81 -22.77 4.54
CA PHE A 411 9.85 -23.80 4.55
C PHE A 411 10.78 -23.71 5.77
N ALA A 412 11.09 -22.51 6.25
CA ALA A 412 11.99 -22.27 7.37
C ALA A 412 11.34 -22.56 8.73
N HIS A 413 10.03 -22.31 8.89
CA HIS A 413 9.32 -22.41 10.17
C HIS A 413 9.37 -23.81 10.79
N GLY A 414 9.92 -23.89 12.02
CA GLY A 414 10.11 -25.14 12.76
C GLY A 414 11.30 -25.98 12.28
N ARG A 415 12.14 -25.42 11.38
CA ARG A 415 13.39 -26.04 10.91
C ARG A 415 14.59 -25.13 11.18
N THR A 416 14.82 -24.16 10.31
CA THR A 416 15.88 -23.15 10.44
C THR A 416 15.39 -21.90 11.19
N TRP A 417 14.08 -21.67 11.25
CA TRP A 417 13.47 -20.61 12.03
C TRP A 417 12.68 -21.20 13.19
N THR A 418 13.29 -21.21 14.37
CA THR A 418 12.75 -21.78 15.61
C THR A 418 12.47 -20.71 16.67
N ALA A 419 13.19 -19.59 16.64
CA ALA A 419 13.00 -18.47 17.57
C ALA A 419 11.85 -17.57 17.10
N MET A 420 10.70 -17.66 17.77
CA MET A 420 9.55 -16.84 17.48
C MET A 420 9.60 -15.51 18.24
N GLY A 421 8.99 -14.47 17.65
CA GLY A 421 8.72 -13.23 18.36
C GLY A 421 7.57 -13.37 19.39
N PRO A 422 7.34 -12.33 20.20
CA PRO A 422 6.27 -12.33 21.20
C PRO A 422 4.85 -12.38 20.58
N TRP A 423 4.70 -12.02 19.31
CA TRP A 423 3.46 -12.19 18.55
C TRP A 423 3.62 -13.33 17.53
N HIS A 424 2.83 -14.38 17.65
CA HIS A 424 2.93 -15.55 16.75
C HIS A 424 1.59 -16.28 16.62
N LEU A 425 1.42 -16.99 15.50
CA LEU A 425 0.23 -17.78 15.14
C LEU A 425 0.32 -19.24 15.61
N GLY A 426 1.44 -19.62 16.19
CA GLY A 426 1.67 -20.98 16.64
C GLY A 426 1.53 -22.02 15.52
N ARG A 427 0.73 -23.06 15.76
CA ARG A 427 0.51 -24.16 14.80
C ARG A 427 -0.25 -23.71 13.53
N CYS A 428 -0.98 -22.59 13.60
CA CYS A 428 -1.76 -22.07 12.47
C CYS A 428 -0.90 -21.38 11.42
N TYR A 429 0.37 -21.08 11.69
CA TYR A 429 1.22 -20.36 10.74
C TYR A 429 1.32 -21.04 9.37
N LYS A 430 1.66 -22.33 9.32
CA LYS A 430 1.84 -23.04 8.04
C LYS A 430 0.57 -23.13 7.20
N PRO A 431 -0.59 -23.53 7.74
CA PRO A 431 -1.83 -23.51 6.97
C PRO A 431 -2.17 -22.11 6.44
N LEU A 432 -2.04 -21.08 7.27
CA LEU A 432 -2.32 -19.70 6.87
C LEU A 432 -1.30 -19.19 5.84
N ALA A 433 -0.03 -19.60 5.92
CA ALA A 433 0.98 -19.27 4.90
C ALA A 433 0.65 -19.88 3.53
N VAL A 434 0.12 -21.11 3.47
CA VAL A 434 -0.36 -21.72 2.22
C VAL A 434 -1.50 -20.89 1.62
N VAL A 435 -2.52 -20.55 2.44
CA VAL A 435 -3.63 -19.70 2.00
C VAL A 435 -3.13 -18.33 1.50
N SER A 436 -2.19 -17.71 2.23
CA SER A 436 -1.56 -16.43 1.82
C SER A 436 -0.89 -16.55 0.45
N VAL A 437 -0.10 -17.59 0.23
CA VAL A 437 0.61 -17.82 -1.05
C VAL A 437 -0.39 -17.98 -2.18
N LEU A 438 -1.39 -18.83 -1.99
CA LEU A 438 -2.42 -19.07 -3.02
C LEU A 438 -3.18 -17.79 -3.36
N PHE A 439 -3.55 -17.00 -2.37
CA PHE A 439 -4.25 -15.73 -2.58
C PHE A 439 -3.36 -14.71 -3.29
N CYS A 440 -2.10 -14.53 -2.88
CA CYS A 440 -1.18 -13.62 -3.55
C CYS A 440 -0.95 -14.04 -5.02
N VAL A 441 -0.75 -15.32 -5.30
CA VAL A 441 -0.60 -15.84 -6.67
C VAL A 441 -1.87 -15.60 -7.48
N PHE A 442 -3.04 -15.86 -6.91
CA PHE A 442 -4.31 -15.57 -7.54
C PHE A 442 -4.44 -14.08 -7.93
N LEU A 443 -4.12 -13.15 -7.01
CA LEU A 443 -4.18 -11.71 -7.28
C LEU A 443 -3.16 -11.27 -8.35
N ILE A 444 -1.98 -11.86 -8.37
CA ILE A 444 -0.98 -11.61 -9.42
C ILE A 444 -1.53 -12.04 -10.79
N ILE A 445 -2.17 -13.21 -10.86
CA ILE A 445 -2.74 -13.74 -12.11
C ILE A 445 -3.89 -12.84 -12.60
N ILE A 446 -4.86 -12.50 -11.75
CA ILE A 446 -6.00 -11.68 -12.17
C ILE A 446 -5.59 -10.23 -12.48
N GLY A 447 -4.56 -9.70 -11.80
CA GLY A 447 -4.02 -8.37 -12.07
C GLY A 447 -3.36 -8.22 -13.45
N MET A 448 -2.98 -9.34 -14.08
CA MET A 448 -2.41 -9.39 -15.42
C MET A 448 -3.44 -9.65 -16.53
N GLN A 449 -4.74 -9.74 -16.19
CA GLN A 449 -5.79 -9.97 -17.16
C GLN A 449 -6.29 -8.66 -17.78
N PRO A 450 -7.00 -8.70 -18.94
CA PRO A 450 -7.62 -7.52 -19.49
C PRO A 450 -8.47 -6.75 -18.48
N PRO A 451 -8.36 -5.39 -18.45
CA PRO A 451 -7.67 -4.52 -19.39
C PRO A 451 -6.18 -4.29 -19.11
N ASN A 452 -5.54 -5.04 -18.22
CA ASN A 452 -4.18 -4.79 -17.75
C ASN A 452 -3.15 -5.77 -18.35
N GLU A 453 -3.42 -6.36 -19.51
CA GLU A 453 -2.52 -7.34 -20.14
C GLU A 453 -1.11 -6.81 -20.41
N GLN A 454 -0.93 -5.51 -20.53
CA GLN A 454 0.40 -4.87 -20.63
C GLN A 454 1.26 -5.13 -19.37
N ALA A 455 0.64 -5.37 -18.23
CA ALA A 455 1.34 -5.72 -17.00
C ALA A 455 2.14 -7.02 -17.13
N VAL A 456 1.70 -7.97 -17.97
CA VAL A 456 2.42 -9.24 -18.24
C VAL A 456 3.83 -8.95 -18.77
N TRP A 457 3.95 -8.04 -19.74
CA TRP A 457 5.23 -7.68 -20.33
C TRP A 457 6.14 -6.92 -19.38
N LEU A 458 5.55 -6.02 -18.58
CA LEU A 458 6.31 -5.26 -17.57
C LEU A 458 6.83 -6.17 -16.46
N VAL A 459 5.98 -7.06 -15.94
CA VAL A 459 6.37 -8.00 -14.89
C VAL A 459 7.34 -9.04 -15.43
N GLY A 460 7.07 -9.62 -16.61
CA GLY A 460 7.97 -10.55 -17.28
C GLY A 460 9.33 -9.94 -17.58
N GLY A 461 9.33 -8.71 -18.11
CA GLY A 461 10.55 -7.93 -18.33
C GLY A 461 11.33 -7.64 -17.04
N ALA A 462 10.63 -7.26 -15.98
CA ALA A 462 11.25 -7.04 -14.65
C ALA A 462 11.86 -8.34 -14.10
N VAL A 463 11.14 -9.46 -14.15
CA VAL A 463 11.66 -10.77 -13.74
C VAL A 463 12.89 -11.17 -14.55
N GLY A 464 12.81 -11.05 -15.88
CA GLY A 464 13.94 -11.37 -16.79
C GLY A 464 15.17 -10.50 -16.53
N LEU A 465 14.96 -9.17 -16.39
CA LEU A 465 16.03 -8.23 -16.07
C LEU A 465 16.66 -8.53 -14.71
N LEU A 466 15.86 -8.73 -13.67
CA LEU A 466 16.35 -9.05 -12.33
C LEU A 466 17.11 -10.38 -12.33
N ALA A 467 16.62 -11.40 -13.04
CA ALA A 467 17.31 -12.67 -13.17
C ALA A 467 18.66 -12.51 -13.89
N ALA A 468 18.71 -11.77 -14.99
CA ALA A 468 19.95 -11.50 -15.73
C ALA A 468 20.96 -10.73 -14.87
N VAL A 469 20.54 -9.65 -14.20
CA VAL A 469 21.40 -8.84 -13.32
C VAL A 469 21.92 -9.68 -12.14
N TRP A 470 21.05 -10.50 -11.55
CA TRP A 470 21.44 -11.40 -10.45
C TRP A 470 22.51 -12.40 -10.89
N LEU A 471 22.30 -13.07 -12.01
CA LEU A 471 23.23 -14.10 -12.50
C LEU A 471 24.57 -13.51 -12.96
N ALA A 472 24.53 -12.36 -13.65
CA ALA A 472 25.72 -11.73 -14.21
C ALA A 472 26.58 -11.04 -13.14
N PHE A 473 25.99 -10.31 -12.22
CA PHE A 473 26.71 -9.40 -11.32
C PHE A 473 26.40 -9.61 -9.84
N GLU A 474 25.13 -9.55 -9.44
CA GLU A 474 24.74 -9.39 -8.04
C GLU A 474 24.97 -10.64 -7.18
N ARG A 475 24.86 -11.83 -7.76
CA ARG A 475 25.15 -13.08 -7.07
C ARG A 475 26.55 -13.11 -6.42
N LYS A 476 27.52 -12.42 -7.02
CA LYS A 476 28.90 -12.33 -6.51
C LYS A 476 29.11 -11.09 -5.62
N ARG A 477 28.44 -9.99 -5.91
CA ARG A 477 28.62 -8.68 -5.28
C ARG A 477 27.74 -8.49 -4.03
N PHE A 478 26.48 -8.87 -4.10
CA PHE A 478 25.51 -8.62 -3.05
C PHE A 478 25.79 -9.47 -1.82
N ARG A 479 26.05 -8.82 -0.69
CA ARG A 479 26.37 -9.51 0.57
C ARG A 479 25.11 -9.92 1.34
N GLY A 480 24.06 -9.11 1.24
CA GLY A 480 22.82 -9.29 2.01
C GLY A 480 22.95 -8.90 3.48
N PRO A 481 21.89 -9.12 4.26
CA PRO A 481 21.89 -8.88 5.69
C PRO A 481 22.99 -9.67 6.41
N PRO A 482 23.47 -9.18 7.58
CA PRO A 482 24.38 -9.94 8.42
C PRO A 482 23.80 -11.33 8.73
N ARG A 483 24.69 -12.33 8.77
CA ARG A 483 24.28 -13.70 9.11
C ARG A 483 23.89 -13.77 10.58
N MET A 484 22.65 -14.08 10.86
CA MET A 484 22.20 -14.41 12.20
C MET A 484 22.35 -15.92 12.45
N LYS A 485 22.66 -16.31 13.69
CA LYS A 485 22.46 -17.67 14.18
C LYS A 485 20.97 -17.75 14.56
N LEU A 486 20.14 -18.36 13.69
CA LEU A 486 18.71 -18.60 13.89
C LEU A 486 18.45 -19.71 14.90
#